data_c4fbb5922006c3262cd580561d63a9ab
#
_entry.id   c4fbb5922006c3262cd580561d63a9ab
#
_cell.length_a   1.000
_cell.length_b   1.000
_cell.length_c   1.000
_cell.angle_alpha   90.00
_cell.angle_beta   90.00
_cell.angle_gamma   90.00
#
_symmetry.space_group_name_H-M   'P 1'
#
loop_
_entity.id
_entity.type
_entity.pdbx_description
1 polymer ?
#
loop_
_entity_poly.entity_id
_entity_poly.type
_entity_poly.pdbx_seq_one_letter_code
_entity_poly.pdbx_strand_id
1 'polypeptide(L)'
;MSFRRLAAVVTFAALLGLLAAPSMTLAHERRTIGGGKYDVVVGWDSEPAFVNQRNAAGIRISKAGTNPAEPVTGAEQTLQVQIRQGGQTRQFPLRAVFGQPGYYVADIVPTRAGDYVLTFTGGLGAEQISEAFDSADGKFDAVASASGVEFPVAAPDPDQVNAQLQAADASVQRALTIAYVAAGIGVLGCALALAAWLTRPKHRSSGLSGRDAAVRRAPGAGL
;
A
#
# COMPACT_ATOMS: atom_id res chain seq x y z
N MET A 1 9.34 -21.17 -46.70
CA MET A 1 9.07 -19.78 -46.25
C MET A 1 9.78 -18.84 -47.21
N SER A 2 9.12 -17.83 -47.80
CA SER A 2 9.78 -16.92 -48.73
C SER A 2 10.74 -16.00 -47.97
N PHE A 3 11.89 -15.70 -48.56
CA PHE A 3 12.94 -14.83 -48.01
C PHE A 3 12.40 -13.50 -47.46
N ARG A 4 11.34 -12.96 -48.10
CA ARG A 4 10.65 -11.73 -47.65
C ARG A 4 9.95 -11.86 -46.28
N ARG A 5 9.40 -13.06 -45.95
CA ARG A 5 8.75 -13.32 -44.65
C ARG A 5 9.79 -13.49 -43.53
N LEU A 6 10.93 -14.10 -43.84
CA LEU A 6 12.03 -14.24 -42.89
C LEU A 6 12.63 -12.87 -42.58
N ALA A 7 12.87 -12.03 -43.59
CA ALA A 7 13.36 -10.66 -43.39
C ALA A 7 12.40 -9.81 -42.53
N ALA A 8 11.08 -9.87 -42.74
CA ALA A 8 10.10 -9.14 -41.96
C ALA A 8 10.06 -9.59 -40.51
N VAL A 9 10.20 -10.90 -40.22
CA VAL A 9 10.24 -11.43 -38.84
C VAL A 9 11.51 -10.98 -38.12
N VAL A 10 12.66 -11.01 -38.78
CA VAL A 10 13.94 -10.56 -38.19
C VAL A 10 13.92 -9.05 -37.91
N THR A 11 13.36 -8.26 -38.83
CA THR A 11 13.24 -6.79 -38.62
C THR A 11 12.29 -6.48 -37.46
N PHE A 12 11.16 -7.20 -37.38
CA PHE A 12 10.21 -7.01 -36.25
C PHE A 12 10.80 -7.43 -34.91
N ALA A 13 11.52 -8.56 -34.86
CA ALA A 13 12.22 -9.00 -33.64
C ALA A 13 13.32 -8.03 -33.21
N ALA A 14 14.08 -7.45 -34.16
CA ALA A 14 15.09 -6.43 -33.89
C ALA A 14 14.46 -5.13 -33.38
N LEU A 15 13.31 -4.73 -33.92
CA LEU A 15 12.56 -3.56 -33.43
C LEU A 15 12.01 -3.77 -32.03
N LEU A 16 11.49 -4.97 -31.73
CA LEU A 16 11.05 -5.34 -30.38
C LEU A 16 12.22 -5.35 -29.35
N GLY A 17 13.39 -5.81 -29.77
CA GLY A 17 14.60 -5.80 -28.94
C GLY A 17 15.10 -4.39 -28.58
N LEU A 18 14.90 -3.41 -29.49
CA LEU A 18 15.25 -2.00 -29.17
C LEU A 18 14.32 -1.35 -28.13
N LEU A 19 13.07 -1.82 -28.03
CA LEU A 19 12.10 -1.33 -27.02
C LEU A 19 12.34 -1.89 -25.61
N ALA A 20 13.18 -2.92 -25.48
CA ALA A 20 13.53 -3.56 -24.21
C ALA A 20 14.87 -3.09 -23.63
N ALA A 21 15.39 -1.92 -24.07
CA ALA A 21 16.59 -1.36 -23.47
C ALA A 21 16.31 -1.04 -21.99
N PRO A 22 17.08 -1.60 -21.02
CA PRO A 22 16.90 -1.27 -19.62
C PRO A 22 17.14 0.23 -19.42
N SER A 23 16.19 0.92 -18.79
CA SER A 23 16.39 2.29 -18.34
C SER A 23 17.54 2.27 -17.35
N MET A 24 18.64 2.96 -17.63
CA MET A 24 19.71 3.17 -16.64
C MET A 24 19.14 4.05 -15.54
N THR A 25 18.84 3.45 -14.40
CA THR A 25 18.55 4.18 -13.16
C THR A 25 19.83 4.85 -12.69
N LEU A 26 19.83 6.17 -12.61
CA LEU A 26 20.94 6.91 -12.02
C LEU A 26 20.71 6.95 -10.52
N ALA A 27 21.68 6.49 -9.74
CA ALA A 27 21.63 6.53 -8.28
C ALA A 27 21.55 7.95 -7.71
N HIS A 28 21.96 8.96 -8.49
CA HIS A 28 22.01 10.38 -8.06
C HIS A 28 21.65 11.32 -9.19
N GLU A 29 20.80 12.30 -8.90
CA GLU A 29 20.50 13.40 -9.85
C GLU A 29 21.58 14.46 -9.81
N ARG A 30 22.07 14.85 -10.98
CA ARG A 30 22.99 15.96 -11.18
C ARG A 30 22.29 17.14 -11.84
N ARG A 31 22.42 18.32 -11.26
CA ARG A 31 21.79 19.54 -11.79
C ARG A 31 22.65 20.77 -11.45
N THR A 32 22.65 21.76 -12.35
CA THR A 32 23.20 23.10 -12.04
C THR A 32 22.04 23.98 -11.57
N ILE A 33 22.20 24.63 -10.42
CA ILE A 33 21.18 25.45 -9.75
C ILE A 33 21.72 26.85 -9.42
N GLY A 34 20.88 27.68 -8.80
CA GLY A 34 21.29 29.03 -8.35
C GLY A 34 21.75 29.92 -9.51
N GLY A 35 20.97 29.99 -10.61
CA GLY A 35 21.32 30.79 -11.77
C GLY A 35 22.59 30.32 -12.48
N GLY A 36 22.93 29.05 -12.40
CA GLY A 36 24.11 28.47 -13.05
C GLY A 36 25.39 28.54 -12.21
N LYS A 37 25.31 28.89 -10.93
CA LYS A 37 26.49 29.10 -10.06
C LYS A 37 26.93 27.85 -9.30
N TYR A 38 26.04 26.90 -9.11
CA TYR A 38 26.29 25.71 -8.28
C TYR A 38 25.92 24.44 -9.01
N ASP A 39 26.84 23.46 -9.01
CA ASP A 39 26.57 22.10 -9.44
C ASP A 39 26.23 21.27 -8.21
N VAL A 40 25.09 20.58 -8.27
CA VAL A 40 24.62 19.72 -7.18
C VAL A 40 24.45 18.27 -7.63
N VAL A 41 24.65 17.36 -6.67
CA VAL A 41 24.37 15.93 -6.81
C VAL A 41 23.50 15.53 -5.65
N VAL A 42 22.28 15.03 -5.94
CA VAL A 42 21.25 14.70 -4.95
C VAL A 42 20.86 13.25 -5.06
N GLY A 43 20.66 12.58 -3.93
CA GLY A 43 20.21 11.19 -3.81
C GLY A 43 20.22 10.72 -2.37
N TRP A 44 20.11 9.44 -2.17
CA TRP A 44 20.24 8.82 -0.85
C TRP A 44 21.72 8.66 -0.48
N ASP A 45 22.03 8.79 0.82
CA ASP A 45 23.39 8.59 1.32
C ASP A 45 23.84 7.13 1.22
N SER A 46 22.90 6.19 1.41
CA SER A 46 23.11 4.77 1.21
C SER A 46 22.12 4.23 0.19
N GLU A 47 22.62 3.50 -0.82
CA GLU A 47 21.83 2.91 -1.88
C GLU A 47 22.07 1.41 -2.03
N PRO A 48 21.00 0.64 -2.31
CA PRO A 48 19.62 1.05 -2.41
C PRO A 48 19.05 1.48 -1.04
N ALA A 49 18.15 2.48 -1.06
CA ALA A 49 17.44 2.90 0.16
C ALA A 49 16.32 1.92 0.49
N PHE A 50 16.27 1.44 1.73
CA PHE A 50 15.25 0.49 2.19
C PHE A 50 14.34 1.08 3.27
N VAL A 51 13.09 0.60 3.30
CA VAL A 51 12.16 0.94 4.39
C VAL A 51 12.70 0.46 5.73
N ASN A 52 12.38 1.22 6.80
CA ASN A 52 12.76 0.94 8.19
C ASN A 52 14.27 0.83 8.45
N GLN A 53 15.09 1.24 7.49
CA GLN A 53 16.53 1.35 7.66
C GLN A 53 16.96 2.82 7.75
N ARG A 54 17.91 3.11 8.65
CA ARG A 54 18.48 4.45 8.73
C ARG A 54 19.19 4.80 7.43
N ASN A 55 18.88 5.97 6.89
CA ASN A 55 19.48 6.54 5.69
C ASN A 55 19.55 8.07 5.85
N ALA A 56 19.93 8.76 4.81
CA ALA A 56 19.87 10.22 4.77
C ALA A 56 19.60 10.72 3.34
N ALA A 57 18.85 11.83 3.24
CA ALA A 57 18.75 12.59 2.00
C ALA A 57 20.02 13.44 1.84
N GLY A 58 20.80 13.16 0.80
CA GLY A 58 22.10 13.78 0.55
C GLY A 58 22.06 14.84 -0.54
N ILE A 59 22.84 15.90 -0.34
CA ILE A 59 23.16 16.89 -1.38
C ILE A 59 24.65 17.22 -1.32
N ARG A 60 25.34 17.07 -2.45
CA ARG A 60 26.72 17.56 -2.64
C ARG A 60 26.68 18.81 -3.47
N ILE A 61 27.37 19.87 -3.02
CA ILE A 61 27.32 21.19 -3.63
C ILE A 61 28.74 21.63 -3.95
N SER A 62 28.98 22.02 -5.19
CA SER A 62 30.23 22.64 -5.66
C SER A 62 29.95 23.87 -6.50
N LYS A 63 30.94 24.72 -6.67
CA LYS A 63 30.87 25.84 -7.61
C LYS A 63 30.86 25.33 -9.04
N ALA A 64 29.92 25.81 -9.84
CA ALA A 64 29.79 25.39 -11.23
C ALA A 64 31.02 25.79 -12.07
N GLY A 65 31.41 24.90 -12.99
CA GLY A 65 32.48 25.15 -13.95
C GLY A 65 33.89 25.12 -13.35
N THR A 66 34.08 24.68 -12.11
CA THR A 66 35.41 24.51 -11.50
C THR A 66 35.99 23.12 -11.74
N ASN A 67 37.29 23.06 -12.07
CA ASN A 67 38.02 21.78 -12.20
C ASN A 67 39.41 21.91 -11.57
N PRO A 68 39.71 21.23 -10.45
CA PRO A 68 38.79 20.30 -9.74
C PRO A 68 37.58 21.02 -9.13
N ALA A 69 36.49 20.25 -8.86
CA ALA A 69 35.27 20.78 -8.29
C ALA A 69 35.54 21.47 -6.93
N GLU A 70 35.25 22.75 -6.81
CA GLU A 70 35.41 23.50 -5.57
C GLU A 70 34.20 23.34 -4.66
N PRO A 71 34.30 22.69 -3.48
CA PRO A 71 33.19 22.45 -2.61
C PRO A 71 32.65 23.73 -1.97
N VAL A 72 31.34 23.85 -1.86
CA VAL A 72 30.67 24.93 -1.12
C VAL A 72 30.46 24.47 0.31
N THR A 73 31.03 25.18 1.29
CA THR A 73 30.95 24.86 2.72
C THR A 73 29.97 25.78 3.45
N GLY A 74 29.43 25.31 4.59
CA GLY A 74 28.54 26.12 5.46
C GLY A 74 27.06 26.11 5.01
N ALA A 75 26.70 25.35 3.98
CA ALA A 75 25.32 25.33 3.47
C ALA A 75 24.33 24.72 4.48
N GLU A 76 24.76 23.90 5.43
CA GLU A 76 23.94 23.36 6.50
C GLU A 76 23.35 24.41 7.44
N GLN A 77 23.90 25.61 7.45
CA GLN A 77 23.45 26.73 8.28
C GLN A 77 22.27 27.48 7.64
N THR A 78 22.15 27.39 6.33
CA THR A 78 21.24 28.24 5.54
C THR A 78 20.28 27.47 4.69
N LEU A 79 20.57 26.18 4.38
CA LEU A 79 19.68 25.29 3.64
C LEU A 79 18.98 24.28 4.56
N GLN A 80 17.79 23.90 4.14
CA GLN A 80 16.99 22.85 4.75
C GLN A 80 16.44 21.96 3.64
N VAL A 81 16.10 20.72 3.98
CA VAL A 81 15.40 19.83 3.06
C VAL A 81 13.99 19.52 3.57
N GLN A 82 13.03 19.71 2.70
CA GLN A 82 11.67 19.21 2.89
C GLN A 82 11.54 17.88 2.15
N ILE A 83 11.15 16.84 2.85
CA ILE A 83 10.97 15.50 2.30
C ILE A 83 9.47 15.21 2.23
N ARG A 84 8.99 14.86 1.03
CA ARG A 84 7.59 14.48 0.78
C ARG A 84 7.50 13.05 0.28
N GLN A 85 6.56 12.28 0.85
CA GLN A 85 6.18 10.96 0.39
C GLN A 85 4.66 10.82 0.49
N GLY A 86 4.00 10.50 -0.62
CA GLY A 86 2.53 10.51 -0.69
C GLY A 86 1.96 11.87 -0.28
N GLY A 87 1.00 11.88 0.62
CA GLY A 87 0.39 13.10 1.16
C GLY A 87 1.12 13.71 2.38
N GLN A 88 2.23 13.12 2.82
CA GLN A 88 2.96 13.57 4.01
C GLN A 88 4.20 14.38 3.61
N THR A 89 4.45 15.46 4.35
CA THR A 89 5.60 16.34 4.14
C THR A 89 6.22 16.68 5.48
N ARG A 90 7.55 16.62 5.57
CA ARG A 90 8.30 17.01 6.77
C ARG A 90 9.60 17.70 6.39
N GLN A 91 9.99 18.69 7.20
CA GLN A 91 11.23 19.43 7.06
C GLN A 91 12.31 18.84 7.98
N PHE A 92 13.54 18.75 7.48
CA PHE A 92 14.68 18.21 8.19
C PHE A 92 15.87 19.19 8.07
N PRO A 93 16.63 19.38 9.14
CA PRO A 93 17.88 20.13 9.09
C PRO A 93 18.94 19.32 8.33
N LEU A 94 19.82 20.03 7.65
CA LEU A 94 21.03 19.47 7.07
C LEU A 94 22.17 19.46 8.09
N ARG A 95 23.04 18.48 8.00
CA ARG A 95 24.33 18.45 8.68
C ARG A 95 25.46 18.21 7.67
N ALA A 96 26.61 18.82 7.89
CA ALA A 96 27.81 18.53 7.11
C ALA A 96 28.32 17.11 7.41
N VAL A 97 28.83 16.42 6.39
CA VAL A 97 29.47 15.12 6.53
C VAL A 97 30.96 15.32 6.83
N PHE A 98 31.42 14.77 7.95
CA PHE A 98 32.82 14.89 8.35
C PHE A 98 33.77 14.30 7.30
N GLY A 99 34.83 15.04 6.98
CA GLY A 99 35.81 14.63 5.97
C GLY A 99 35.35 14.77 4.51
N GLN A 100 34.12 15.27 4.25
CA GLN A 100 33.57 15.46 2.91
C GLN A 100 33.09 16.91 2.70
N PRO A 101 33.99 17.86 2.43
CA PRO A 101 33.59 19.25 2.19
C PRO A 101 32.54 19.35 1.07
N GLY A 102 31.51 20.17 1.28
CA GLY A 102 30.43 20.37 0.33
C GLY A 102 29.38 19.24 0.29
N TYR A 103 29.49 18.24 1.14
CA TYR A 103 28.47 17.19 1.25
C TYR A 103 27.64 17.37 2.53
N TYR A 104 26.32 17.38 2.36
CA TYR A 104 25.34 17.61 3.41
C TYR A 104 24.27 16.53 3.36
N VAL A 105 23.80 16.13 4.54
CA VAL A 105 22.77 15.08 4.66
C VAL A 105 21.73 15.45 5.70
N ALA A 106 20.51 14.99 5.47
CA ALA A 106 19.43 14.99 6.45
C ALA A 106 19.09 13.55 6.83
N ASP A 107 19.37 13.19 8.07
CA ASP A 107 19.12 11.82 8.58
C ASP A 107 17.61 11.52 8.62
N ILE A 108 17.24 10.37 8.11
CA ILE A 108 15.85 9.87 8.04
C ILE A 108 15.81 8.35 8.17
N VAL A 109 14.69 7.84 8.67
CA VAL A 109 14.30 6.43 8.51
C VAL A 109 13.05 6.43 7.62
N PRO A 110 13.15 6.09 6.34
CA PRO A 110 11.99 5.94 5.48
C PRO A 110 11.10 4.82 6.02
N THR A 111 9.80 5.07 6.17
CA THR A 111 8.85 4.08 6.71
C THR A 111 7.89 3.54 5.65
N ARG A 112 8.01 4.02 4.41
CA ARG A 112 7.23 3.57 3.26
C ARG A 112 8.10 3.37 2.04
N ALA A 113 7.83 2.34 1.28
CA ALA A 113 8.41 2.15 -0.05
C ALA A 113 7.77 3.10 -1.08
N GLY A 114 8.47 3.32 -2.18
CA GLY A 114 8.02 4.16 -3.30
C GLY A 114 8.78 5.46 -3.40
N ASP A 115 8.20 6.40 -4.16
CA ASP A 115 8.86 7.63 -4.55
C ASP A 115 8.84 8.69 -3.45
N TYR A 116 9.94 9.43 -3.38
CA TYR A 116 10.16 10.55 -2.47
C TYR A 116 10.55 11.79 -3.26
N VAL A 117 10.08 12.95 -2.80
CA VAL A 117 10.52 14.25 -3.30
C VAL A 117 11.35 14.94 -2.24
N LEU A 118 12.56 15.34 -2.62
CA LEU A 118 13.51 16.09 -1.79
C LEU A 118 13.53 17.54 -2.29
N THR A 119 13.00 18.47 -1.49
CA THR A 119 13.02 19.91 -1.85
C THR A 119 13.98 20.64 -0.96
N PHE A 120 15.09 21.14 -1.54
CA PHE A 120 16.07 21.93 -0.83
C PHE A 120 15.70 23.42 -0.94
N THR A 121 15.60 24.09 0.21
CA THR A 121 15.21 25.50 0.30
C THR A 121 16.13 26.28 1.22
N GLY A 122 16.36 27.56 0.90
CA GLY A 122 17.14 28.47 1.73
C GLY A 122 18.17 29.28 0.94
N GLY A 123 19.12 29.87 1.64
CA GLY A 123 20.19 30.66 1.04
C GLY A 123 21.42 29.83 0.69
N LEU A 124 22.00 30.04 -0.49
CA LEU A 124 23.28 29.47 -0.90
C LEU A 124 24.15 30.60 -1.46
N GLY A 125 25.07 31.09 -0.65
CA GLY A 125 25.78 32.35 -0.95
C GLY A 125 24.78 33.50 -1.06
N ALA A 126 24.76 34.18 -2.21
CA ALA A 126 23.81 35.27 -2.49
C ALA A 126 22.49 34.80 -3.13
N GLU A 127 22.37 33.51 -3.45
CA GLU A 127 21.21 32.95 -4.16
C GLU A 127 20.18 32.36 -3.19
N GLN A 128 18.90 32.59 -3.49
CA GLN A 128 17.81 31.87 -2.84
C GLN A 128 17.51 30.60 -3.65
N ILE A 129 17.55 29.46 -2.98
CA ILE A 129 17.34 28.13 -3.58
C ILE A 129 15.97 27.61 -3.19
N SER A 130 15.26 27.03 -4.17
CA SER A 130 14.03 26.26 -3.99
C SER A 130 13.97 25.21 -5.09
N GLU A 131 14.67 24.10 -4.90
CA GLU A 131 14.86 23.06 -5.91
C GLU A 131 14.30 21.73 -5.43
N ALA A 132 13.40 21.16 -6.23
CA ALA A 132 12.80 19.86 -5.98
C ALA A 132 13.45 18.77 -6.85
N PHE A 133 13.70 17.62 -6.24
CA PHE A 133 14.26 16.43 -6.86
C PHE A 133 13.30 15.28 -6.56
N ASP A 134 12.75 14.63 -7.61
CA ASP A 134 11.75 13.58 -7.50
C ASP A 134 12.33 12.24 -7.96
N SER A 135 12.28 11.21 -7.12
CA SER A 135 12.72 9.87 -7.50
C SER A 135 11.87 9.26 -8.63
N ALA A 136 10.61 9.69 -8.75
CA ALA A 136 9.74 9.26 -9.85
C ALA A 136 10.27 9.66 -11.24
N ASP A 137 11.15 10.66 -11.31
CA ASP A 137 11.83 11.04 -12.56
C ASP A 137 12.92 10.03 -12.99
N GLY A 138 13.21 9.01 -12.16
CA GLY A 138 14.21 7.97 -12.44
C GLY A 138 15.66 8.45 -12.41
N LYS A 139 15.92 9.58 -11.76
CA LYS A 139 17.27 10.19 -11.67
C LYS A 139 17.98 9.84 -10.36
N PHE A 140 17.26 9.40 -9.35
CA PHE A 140 17.75 8.71 -8.17
C PHE A 140 16.71 7.67 -7.72
N ASP A 141 17.11 6.69 -6.91
CA ASP A 141 16.28 5.55 -6.62
C ASP A 141 15.13 5.86 -5.65
N ALA A 142 13.98 5.22 -5.88
CA ALA A 142 12.90 5.15 -4.91
C ALA A 142 13.32 4.31 -3.68
N VAL A 143 12.63 4.48 -2.56
CA VAL A 143 12.82 3.62 -1.40
C VAL A 143 12.21 2.25 -1.67
N ALA A 144 13.02 1.20 -1.56
CA ALA A 144 12.62 -0.19 -1.82
C ALA A 144 12.12 -0.90 -0.54
N SER A 145 11.30 -1.94 -0.72
CA SER A 145 11.01 -2.89 0.36
C SER A 145 12.27 -3.70 0.69
N ALA A 146 12.56 -3.88 1.98
CA ALA A 146 13.69 -4.70 2.42
C ALA A 146 13.44 -6.21 2.27
N SER A 147 12.21 -6.64 1.98
CA SER A 147 11.81 -8.06 1.96
C SER A 147 12.63 -8.93 1.02
N GLY A 148 13.17 -8.36 -0.07
CA GLY A 148 14.01 -9.08 -1.03
C GLY A 148 15.42 -9.38 -0.55
N VAL A 149 15.88 -8.73 0.52
CA VAL A 149 17.25 -8.89 1.08
C VAL A 149 17.24 -9.34 2.54
N GLU A 150 16.07 -9.44 3.16
CA GLU A 150 15.93 -9.94 4.53
C GLU A 150 16.12 -11.45 4.60
N PHE A 151 16.92 -11.91 5.56
CA PHE A 151 17.21 -13.33 5.80
C PHE A 151 17.30 -13.58 7.31
N PRO A 152 16.85 -14.73 7.86
CA PRO A 152 16.31 -15.92 7.18
C PRO A 152 14.80 -15.81 6.85
N VAL A 153 14.10 -14.84 7.41
CA VAL A 153 12.66 -14.61 7.19
C VAL A 153 12.43 -13.11 7.01
N ALA A 154 11.73 -12.74 5.95
CA ALA A 154 11.35 -11.35 5.73
C ALA A 154 10.34 -10.88 6.80
N ALA A 155 10.53 -9.66 7.30
CA ALA A 155 9.54 -9.04 8.18
C ALA A 155 8.23 -8.77 7.42
N PRO A 156 7.07 -8.95 8.07
CA PRO A 156 5.81 -8.60 7.43
C PRO A 156 5.77 -7.11 7.08
N ASP A 157 5.33 -6.80 5.87
CA ASP A 157 5.12 -5.42 5.45
C ASP A 157 4.02 -4.79 6.32
N PRO A 158 4.28 -3.66 7.00
CA PRO A 158 3.29 -2.98 7.84
C PRO A 158 1.98 -2.66 7.11
N ASP A 159 2.05 -2.30 5.83
CA ASP A 159 0.85 -2.00 5.03
C ASP A 159 0.04 -3.26 4.74
N GLN A 160 0.70 -4.41 4.52
CA GLN A 160 0.02 -5.71 4.39
C GLN A 160 -0.63 -6.16 5.70
N VAL A 161 0.06 -6.00 6.83
CA VAL A 161 -0.50 -6.32 8.16
C VAL A 161 -1.73 -5.46 8.44
N ASN A 162 -1.66 -4.15 8.19
CA ASN A 162 -2.79 -3.25 8.36
C ASN A 162 -3.96 -3.61 7.44
N ALA A 163 -3.70 -3.96 6.19
CA ALA A 163 -4.74 -4.41 5.25
C ALA A 163 -5.42 -5.71 5.73
N GLN A 164 -4.65 -6.66 6.26
CA GLN A 164 -5.19 -7.89 6.84
C GLN A 164 -6.04 -7.64 8.08
N LEU A 165 -5.61 -6.72 8.97
CA LEU A 165 -6.39 -6.32 10.15
C LEU A 165 -7.72 -5.68 9.74
N GLN A 166 -7.71 -4.76 8.78
CA GLN A 166 -8.94 -4.13 8.27
C GLN A 166 -9.88 -5.15 7.61
N ALA A 167 -9.34 -6.11 6.85
CA ALA A 167 -10.14 -7.20 6.27
C ALA A 167 -10.75 -8.10 7.34
N ALA A 168 -10.00 -8.40 8.41
CA ALA A 168 -10.50 -9.17 9.54
C ALA A 168 -11.63 -8.43 10.26
N ASP A 169 -11.46 -7.14 10.56
CA ASP A 169 -12.49 -6.30 11.18
C ASP A 169 -13.75 -6.23 10.32
N ALA A 170 -13.62 -6.04 9.01
CA ALA A 170 -14.75 -6.05 8.09
C ALA A 170 -15.49 -7.39 8.07
N SER A 171 -14.77 -8.51 8.21
CA SER A 171 -15.39 -9.85 8.28
C SER A 171 -16.19 -10.05 9.56
N VAL A 172 -15.66 -9.58 10.71
CA VAL A 172 -16.34 -9.60 12.00
C VAL A 172 -17.62 -8.75 11.95
N GLN A 173 -17.55 -7.55 11.41
CA GLN A 173 -18.71 -6.67 11.27
C GLN A 173 -19.80 -7.29 10.38
N ARG A 174 -19.44 -7.94 9.27
CA ARG A 174 -20.40 -8.67 8.43
C ARG A 174 -21.04 -9.85 9.18
N ALA A 175 -20.23 -10.62 9.92
CA ALA A 175 -20.74 -11.75 10.70
C ALA A 175 -21.72 -11.28 11.78
N LEU A 176 -21.42 -10.20 12.50
CA LEU A 176 -22.32 -9.58 13.49
C LEU A 176 -23.63 -9.11 12.84
N THR A 177 -23.55 -8.43 11.71
CA THR A 177 -24.75 -7.98 10.97
C THR A 177 -25.65 -9.15 10.58
N ILE A 178 -25.07 -10.22 10.05
CA ILE A 178 -25.81 -11.45 9.70
C ILE A 178 -26.44 -12.08 10.95
N ALA A 179 -25.70 -12.14 12.07
CA ALA A 179 -26.20 -12.67 13.32
C ALA A 179 -27.39 -11.86 13.88
N TYR A 180 -27.33 -10.55 13.85
CA TYR A 180 -28.44 -9.68 14.28
C TYR A 180 -29.67 -9.84 13.39
N VAL A 181 -29.50 -9.91 12.06
CA VAL A 181 -30.60 -10.15 11.13
C VAL A 181 -31.23 -11.51 11.37
N ALA A 182 -30.43 -12.57 11.54
CA ALA A 182 -30.92 -13.92 11.83
C ALA A 182 -31.67 -13.98 13.17
N ALA A 183 -31.15 -13.33 14.21
CA ALA A 183 -31.80 -13.22 15.52
C ALA A 183 -33.15 -12.49 15.40
N GLY A 184 -33.22 -11.38 14.66
CA GLY A 184 -34.48 -10.66 14.41
C GLY A 184 -35.53 -11.53 13.72
N ILE A 185 -35.14 -12.27 12.68
CA ILE A 185 -36.03 -13.22 11.97
C ILE A 185 -36.46 -14.31 12.93
N GLY A 186 -35.57 -14.82 13.76
CA GLY A 186 -35.90 -15.87 14.77
C GLY A 186 -36.93 -15.39 15.78
N VAL A 187 -36.75 -14.17 16.32
CA VAL A 187 -37.74 -13.56 17.25
C VAL A 187 -39.10 -13.38 16.60
N LEU A 188 -39.13 -12.86 15.36
CA LEU A 188 -40.35 -12.69 14.60
C LEU A 188 -41.06 -14.02 14.35
N GLY A 189 -40.31 -15.06 13.96
CA GLY A 189 -40.85 -16.43 13.78
C GLY A 189 -41.44 -17.00 15.05
N CYS A 190 -40.79 -16.84 16.19
CA CYS A 190 -41.29 -17.25 17.50
C CYS A 190 -42.59 -16.51 17.86
N ALA A 191 -42.64 -15.19 17.62
CA ALA A 191 -43.82 -14.37 17.90
C ALA A 191 -45.02 -14.82 17.05
N LEU A 192 -44.82 -15.10 15.77
CA LEU A 192 -45.85 -15.59 14.86
C LEU A 192 -46.34 -16.99 15.25
N ALA A 193 -45.43 -17.88 15.63
CA ALA A 193 -45.75 -19.22 16.10
C ALA A 193 -46.60 -19.19 17.38
N LEU A 194 -46.24 -18.29 18.33
CA LEU A 194 -46.98 -18.10 19.57
C LEU A 194 -48.38 -17.54 19.29
N ALA A 195 -48.50 -16.53 18.42
CA ALA A 195 -49.80 -15.99 18.00
C ALA A 195 -50.70 -17.07 17.35
N ALA A 196 -50.15 -17.88 16.46
CA ALA A 196 -50.87 -18.97 15.82
C ALA A 196 -51.31 -20.06 16.82
N TRP A 197 -50.50 -20.31 17.86
CA TRP A 197 -50.84 -21.26 18.93
C TRP A 197 -51.99 -20.73 19.80
N LEU A 198 -51.99 -19.45 20.16
CA LEU A 198 -53.03 -18.79 20.96
C LEU A 198 -54.38 -18.67 20.21
N THR A 199 -54.35 -18.57 18.90
CA THR A 199 -55.56 -18.44 18.06
C THR A 199 -56.14 -19.77 17.58
N ARG A 200 -55.52 -20.91 17.93
CA ARG A 200 -56.07 -22.23 17.58
C ARG A 200 -57.44 -22.41 18.18
N PRO A 201 -58.52 -22.64 17.38
CA PRO A 201 -59.83 -22.94 17.89
C PRO A 201 -59.75 -24.27 18.67
N LYS A 202 -60.24 -24.27 19.93
CA LYS A 202 -60.41 -25.51 20.69
C LYS A 202 -61.33 -26.40 19.90
N HIS A 203 -60.82 -27.44 19.26
CA HIS A 203 -61.65 -28.51 18.72
C HIS A 203 -62.46 -29.11 19.88
N ARG A 204 -63.79 -28.77 19.95
CA ARG A 204 -64.73 -29.50 20.75
C ARG A 204 -64.76 -30.91 20.17
N SER A 205 -64.23 -31.84 20.89
CA SER A 205 -64.49 -33.25 20.66
C SER A 205 -66.02 -33.52 20.89
N SER A 206 -66.78 -33.51 19.82
CA SER A 206 -68.16 -33.99 19.82
C SER A 206 -68.09 -35.45 20.18
N GLY A 207 -68.40 -35.76 21.44
CA GLY A 207 -68.62 -37.15 21.89
C GLY A 207 -69.76 -37.73 21.12
N LEU A 208 -69.50 -38.70 20.29
CA LEU A 208 -70.46 -39.66 19.81
C LEU A 208 -70.78 -40.53 20.98
N SER A 209 -71.83 -40.10 21.74
CA SER A 209 -72.55 -40.95 22.70
C SER A 209 -73.26 -42.07 21.94
N GLY A 210 -72.98 -43.27 22.39
CA GLY A 210 -73.62 -44.47 21.86
C GLY A 210 -75.09 -44.47 22.08
N ARG A 211 -75.71 -45.27 21.30
CA ARG A 211 -76.94 -46.00 21.41
C ARG A 211 -77.13 -46.61 20.02
N ASP A 212 -77.38 -47.93 19.82
CA ASP A 212 -78.28 -48.81 20.47
C ASP A 212 -77.89 -50.30 20.26
N ALA A 213 -77.90 -51.00 21.36
CA ALA A 213 -78.03 -52.47 21.38
C ALA A 213 -79.43 -52.85 21.07
N ALA A 214 -79.63 -53.67 20.10
CA ALA A 214 -80.84 -54.54 20.03
C ALA A 214 -80.51 -55.78 19.20
N VAL A 215 -80.20 -56.82 19.87
CA VAL A 215 -81.00 -58.00 19.99
C VAL A 215 -81.73 -58.44 18.71
N ARG A 216 -81.32 -59.55 18.10
CA ARG A 216 -82.23 -60.67 17.80
C ARG A 216 -81.44 -61.98 17.59
N ARG A 217 -81.95 -62.92 18.40
CA ARG A 217 -81.76 -64.37 18.47
C ARG A 217 -81.90 -65.08 17.12
N ALA A 218 -81.16 -66.04 16.97
CA ALA A 218 -81.30 -67.43 16.49
C ALA A 218 -82.65 -67.91 15.86
N PRO A 219 -82.81 -69.09 15.23
CA PRO A 219 -82.03 -70.29 15.44
C PRO A 219 -81.82 -71.17 14.18
N GLY A 220 -81.09 -72.20 14.39
CA GLY A 220 -81.45 -73.50 13.95
C GLY A 220 -80.77 -74.14 12.75
N ALA A 221 -80.22 -75.24 13.07
CA ALA A 221 -80.27 -76.58 12.43
C ALA A 221 -79.48 -76.78 11.12
N GLY A 222 -78.55 -77.58 11.21
CA GLY A 222 -78.66 -78.97 10.92
C GLY A 222 -77.85 -79.39 9.71
N LEU A 223 -77.02 -80.25 9.95
CA LEU A 223 -76.34 -81.39 9.36
C LEU A 223 -74.88 -81.23 9.18
#